data_7ac2f38539aae06798ee0f0a84e029b5
#
_entry.id   7ac2f38539aae06798ee0f0a84e029b5
#
_cell.length_a   1.000
_cell.length_b   1.000
_cell.length_c   1.000
_cell.angle_alpha   90.00
_cell.angle_beta   90.00
_cell.angle_gamma   90.00
#
_symmetry.space_group_name_H-M   'P 1'
#
loop_
_entity.id
_entity.type
_entity.pdbx_description
1 polymer ?
#
loop_
_entity_poly.entity_id
_entity_poly.type
_entity_poly.pdbx_seq_one_letter_code
_entity_poly.pdbx_strand_id
1 'polypeptide(L)'
;MLIYLIDNTIDGQGASPRELRAVLGRLREGLEILTEPFHAVSLKRVKSLRPSHIILSGQSHPWEDYSPKSLAGVFEVIRKAPQPILGVCGGHQQIALSFGAPVGLMERLEPGEGYEGAKRERGYFPVKTDASGIFKNLPSKITVWHSHFDEVKELPEGFRSTASNETCAIQAMQQEDRPLFGVQFHPELFDEEHPDGRRVIENFLHM
;
A
#
# COMPACT_ATOMS: atom_id res chain seq x y z
N MET A 1 -10.61 14.37 11.92
CA MET A 1 -9.88 14.08 10.69
C MET A 1 -10.51 12.84 10.07
N LEU A 2 -10.95 12.90 8.79
CA LEU A 2 -11.55 11.75 8.09
C LEU A 2 -10.49 11.02 7.26
N ILE A 3 -10.31 9.73 7.53
CA ILE A 3 -9.52 8.81 6.71
C ILE A 3 -10.46 8.01 5.82
N TYR A 4 -10.21 8.01 4.52
CA TYR A 4 -10.92 7.16 3.58
C TYR A 4 -10.08 5.91 3.31
N LEU A 5 -10.45 4.81 3.96
CA LEU A 5 -9.80 3.50 3.81
C LEU A 5 -10.50 2.73 2.68
N ILE A 6 -9.77 2.46 1.63
CA ILE A 6 -10.25 1.68 0.49
C ILE A 6 -9.85 0.22 0.70
N ASP A 7 -10.87 -0.64 0.82
CA ASP A 7 -10.71 -2.08 0.95
C ASP A 7 -10.46 -2.70 -0.43
N ASN A 8 -9.25 -3.20 -0.64
CA ASN A 8 -8.84 -3.85 -1.89
C ASN A 8 -9.14 -5.35 -1.93
N THR A 9 -9.84 -5.90 -0.95
CA THR A 9 -10.21 -7.31 -0.97
C THR A 9 -11.49 -7.52 -1.79
N ILE A 10 -11.54 -8.60 -2.57
CA ILE A 10 -12.72 -8.89 -3.43
C ILE A 10 -13.94 -9.23 -2.59
N ASP A 11 -13.74 -9.97 -1.51
CA ASP A 11 -14.78 -10.50 -0.63
C ASP A 11 -15.07 -9.63 0.60
N GLY A 12 -14.29 -8.54 0.80
CA GLY A 12 -14.41 -7.68 1.99
C GLY A 12 -13.97 -8.34 3.29
N GLN A 13 -13.29 -9.50 3.24
CA GLN A 13 -12.90 -10.27 4.42
C GLN A 13 -11.39 -10.25 4.71
N GLY A 14 -10.62 -9.49 3.96
CA GLY A 14 -9.18 -9.41 4.12
C GLY A 14 -8.73 -8.92 5.51
N ALA A 15 -7.56 -9.38 5.94
CA ALA A 15 -6.98 -8.97 7.22
C ALA A 15 -6.49 -7.51 7.16
N SER A 16 -5.83 -7.10 6.07
CA SER A 16 -5.19 -5.79 5.98
C SER A 16 -6.12 -4.60 6.24
N PRO A 17 -7.34 -4.49 5.65
CA PRO A 17 -8.21 -3.36 5.96
C PRO A 17 -8.67 -3.34 7.42
N ARG A 18 -8.86 -4.51 8.07
CA ARG A 18 -9.23 -4.60 9.49
C ARG A 18 -8.09 -4.17 10.39
N GLU A 19 -6.87 -4.63 10.12
CA GLU A 19 -5.67 -4.27 10.89
C GLU A 19 -5.34 -2.78 10.73
N LEU A 20 -5.39 -2.23 9.50
CA LEU A 20 -5.24 -0.80 9.25
C LEU A 20 -6.25 0.01 10.06
N ARG A 21 -7.53 -0.36 10.02
CA ARG A 21 -8.58 0.33 10.79
C ARG A 21 -8.30 0.28 12.29
N ALA A 22 -7.91 -0.88 12.82
CA ALA A 22 -7.62 -1.05 14.24
C ALA A 22 -6.41 -0.23 14.68
N VAL A 23 -5.34 -0.22 13.87
CA VAL A 23 -4.12 0.55 14.16
C VAL A 23 -4.39 2.05 14.11
N LEU A 24 -5.05 2.54 13.06
CA LEU A 24 -5.39 3.96 12.92
C LEU A 24 -6.20 4.48 14.10
N GLY A 25 -7.20 3.71 14.59
CA GLY A 25 -8.00 4.06 15.75
C GLY A 25 -7.20 4.13 17.06
N ARG A 26 -6.12 3.34 17.17
CA ARG A 26 -5.22 3.36 18.34
C ARG A 26 -4.18 4.48 18.27
N LEU A 27 -3.69 4.82 17.07
CA LEU A 27 -2.63 5.81 16.90
C LEU A 27 -3.10 7.25 17.13
N ARG A 28 -4.37 7.52 16.87
CA ARG A 28 -4.91 8.88 17.03
C ARG A 28 -6.38 8.86 17.43
N GLU A 29 -6.67 9.39 18.59
CA GLU A 29 -8.06 9.60 19.05
C GLU A 29 -8.82 10.58 18.16
N GLY A 30 -10.11 10.36 17.99
CA GLY A 30 -10.96 11.22 17.17
C GLY A 30 -10.77 11.10 15.65
N LEU A 31 -10.07 10.03 15.17
CA LEU A 31 -10.08 9.69 13.75
C LEU A 31 -11.44 9.12 13.36
N GLU A 32 -12.06 9.72 12.37
CA GLU A 32 -13.18 9.13 11.65
C GLU A 32 -12.61 8.28 10.50
N ILE A 33 -12.97 6.99 10.43
CA ILE A 33 -12.47 6.06 9.42
C ILE A 33 -13.68 5.51 8.66
N LEU A 34 -13.84 5.94 7.42
CA LEU A 34 -14.81 5.37 6.49
C LEU A 34 -14.12 4.31 5.63
N THR A 35 -14.63 3.09 5.65
CA THR A 35 -14.14 2.00 4.82
C THR A 35 -15.14 1.69 3.71
N GLU A 36 -14.70 1.69 2.45
CA GLU A 36 -15.51 1.29 1.30
C GLU A 36 -14.72 0.34 0.40
N PRO A 37 -15.37 -0.62 -0.28
CA PRO A 37 -14.70 -1.54 -1.19
C PRO A 37 -14.22 -0.80 -2.45
N PHE A 38 -13.10 -1.23 -3.02
CA PHE A 38 -12.43 -0.58 -4.16
C PHE A 38 -13.35 -0.35 -5.37
N HIS A 39 -14.29 -1.25 -5.63
CA HIS A 39 -15.20 -1.14 -6.76
C HIS A 39 -16.32 -0.10 -6.57
N ALA A 40 -16.58 0.36 -5.34
CA ALA A 40 -17.52 1.44 -5.03
C ALA A 40 -16.89 2.83 -5.05
N VAL A 41 -15.57 2.91 -5.17
CA VAL A 41 -14.80 4.14 -5.12
C VAL A 41 -14.93 4.95 -6.42
N SER A 42 -15.04 6.26 -6.29
CA SER A 42 -15.01 7.19 -7.43
C SER A 42 -14.47 8.57 -7.01
N LEU A 43 -13.93 9.32 -7.97
CA LEU A 43 -13.47 10.69 -7.73
C LEU A 43 -14.62 11.60 -7.25
N LYS A 44 -15.86 11.37 -7.72
CA LYS A 44 -17.06 12.08 -7.24
C LYS A 44 -17.29 11.80 -5.75
N ARG A 45 -17.12 10.53 -5.32
CA ARG A 45 -17.27 10.14 -3.92
C ARG A 45 -16.21 10.82 -3.05
N VAL A 46 -14.94 10.81 -3.46
CA VAL A 46 -13.85 11.50 -2.75
C VAL A 46 -14.12 13.01 -2.63
N LYS A 47 -14.56 13.66 -3.70
CA LYS A 47 -14.93 15.09 -3.68
C LYS A 47 -16.08 15.41 -2.71
N SER A 48 -17.05 14.51 -2.58
CA SER A 48 -18.18 14.65 -1.65
C SER A 48 -17.76 14.45 -0.20
N LEU A 49 -16.96 13.42 0.06
CA LEU A 49 -16.47 13.07 1.42
C LEU A 49 -15.43 14.07 1.94
N ARG A 50 -14.59 14.61 1.05
CA ARG A 50 -13.45 15.48 1.38
C ARG A 50 -12.57 14.87 2.48
N PRO A 51 -12.09 13.63 2.34
CA PRO A 51 -11.23 13.03 3.34
C PRO A 51 -9.92 13.80 3.45
N SER A 52 -9.31 13.76 4.63
CA SER A 52 -7.97 14.32 4.85
C SER A 52 -6.90 13.47 4.17
N HIS A 53 -7.06 12.14 4.24
CA HIS A 53 -6.12 11.15 3.70
C HIS A 53 -6.89 9.98 3.10
N ILE A 54 -6.25 9.29 2.16
CA ILE A 54 -6.75 8.07 1.53
C ILE A 54 -5.73 6.96 1.80
N ILE A 55 -6.20 5.79 2.21
CA ILE A 55 -5.35 4.60 2.39
C ILE A 55 -5.93 3.46 1.53
N LEU A 56 -5.09 2.84 0.73
CA LEU A 56 -5.41 1.64 -0.05
C LEU A 56 -4.85 0.43 0.70
N SER A 57 -5.70 -0.50 1.11
CA SER A 57 -5.28 -1.69 1.85
C SER A 57 -4.53 -2.71 0.97
N GLY A 58 -3.96 -3.72 1.60
CA GLY A 58 -3.54 -4.94 0.93
C GLY A 58 -4.71 -5.68 0.27
N GLN A 59 -4.38 -6.57 -0.64
CA GLN A 59 -5.33 -7.47 -1.32
C GLN A 59 -5.19 -8.90 -0.80
N SER A 60 -6.15 -9.75 -1.16
CA SER A 60 -6.18 -11.17 -0.78
C SER A 60 -6.24 -12.14 -1.96
N HIS A 61 -6.36 -11.63 -3.19
CA HIS A 61 -6.51 -12.41 -4.42
C HIS A 61 -5.48 -11.99 -5.47
N PRO A 62 -5.10 -12.88 -6.40
CA PRO A 62 -4.26 -12.53 -7.55
C PRO A 62 -4.86 -11.40 -8.38
N TRP A 63 -4.03 -10.60 -9.04
CA TRP A 63 -4.49 -9.47 -9.86
C TRP A 63 -5.37 -9.88 -11.04
N GLU A 64 -5.24 -11.11 -11.52
CA GLU A 64 -6.06 -11.70 -12.59
C GLU A 64 -7.54 -11.81 -12.22
N ASP A 65 -7.86 -11.87 -10.92
CA ASP A 65 -9.24 -11.94 -10.43
C ASP A 65 -9.93 -10.56 -10.41
N TYR A 66 -9.17 -9.47 -10.58
CA TYR A 66 -9.70 -8.11 -10.60
C TYR A 66 -10.06 -7.67 -12.00
N SER A 67 -11.35 -7.40 -12.26
CA SER A 67 -11.74 -6.89 -13.56
C SER A 67 -11.28 -5.45 -13.78
N PRO A 68 -10.82 -5.07 -14.99
CA PRO A 68 -10.45 -3.68 -15.30
C PRO A 68 -11.58 -2.68 -15.01
N LYS A 69 -12.83 -3.10 -15.20
CA LYS A 69 -14.01 -2.27 -14.93
C LYS A 69 -14.15 -1.96 -13.43
N SER A 70 -13.90 -2.94 -12.58
CA SER A 70 -13.99 -2.74 -11.12
C SER A 70 -12.89 -1.85 -10.56
N LEU A 71 -11.72 -1.82 -11.21
CA LEU A 71 -10.57 -1.00 -10.83
C LEU A 71 -10.64 0.44 -11.38
N ALA A 72 -11.46 0.72 -12.38
CA ALA A 72 -11.45 2.01 -13.08
C ALA A 72 -11.65 3.22 -12.15
N GLY A 73 -12.58 3.12 -11.20
CA GLY A 73 -12.89 4.20 -10.25
C GLY A 73 -11.74 4.49 -9.28
N VAL A 74 -11.18 3.46 -8.68
CA VAL A 74 -10.04 3.62 -7.75
C VAL A 74 -8.79 4.08 -8.48
N PHE A 75 -8.53 3.62 -9.70
CA PHE A 75 -7.44 4.11 -10.55
C PHE A 75 -7.59 5.60 -10.87
N GLU A 76 -8.82 6.06 -11.14
CA GLU A 76 -9.05 7.49 -11.33
C GLU A 76 -8.75 8.29 -10.07
N VAL A 77 -9.16 7.79 -8.89
CA VAL A 77 -8.86 8.42 -7.59
C VAL A 77 -7.35 8.48 -7.35
N ILE A 78 -6.63 7.38 -7.55
CA ILE A 78 -5.16 7.34 -7.38
C ILE A 78 -4.48 8.41 -8.25
N ARG A 79 -4.89 8.54 -9.52
CA ARG A 79 -4.27 9.47 -10.45
C ARG A 79 -4.63 10.94 -10.23
N LYS A 80 -5.82 11.23 -9.68
CA LYS A 80 -6.39 12.59 -9.72
C LYS A 80 -6.73 13.20 -8.36
N ALA A 81 -6.86 12.40 -7.28
CA ALA A 81 -7.21 12.94 -5.98
C ALA A 81 -6.04 13.76 -5.40
N PRO A 82 -6.29 14.98 -4.90
CA PRO A 82 -5.23 15.83 -4.36
C PRO A 82 -4.80 15.46 -2.93
N GLN A 83 -5.54 14.59 -2.26
CA GLN A 83 -5.26 14.16 -0.90
C GLN A 83 -3.98 13.34 -0.82
N PRO A 84 -3.27 13.33 0.32
CA PRO A 84 -2.26 12.33 0.60
C PRO A 84 -2.82 10.91 0.46
N ILE A 85 -2.11 10.05 -0.27
CA ILE A 85 -2.50 8.65 -0.51
C ILE A 85 -1.37 7.73 -0.06
N LEU A 86 -1.70 6.70 0.71
CA LEU A 86 -0.80 5.59 1.05
C LEU A 86 -1.37 4.29 0.54
N GLY A 87 -0.64 3.59 -0.34
CA GLY A 87 -0.92 2.22 -0.74
C GLY A 87 -0.09 1.23 0.06
N VAL A 88 -0.74 0.23 0.66
CA VAL A 88 -0.11 -0.83 1.45
C VAL A 88 -0.20 -2.15 0.70
N CYS A 89 0.91 -2.84 0.47
CA CYS A 89 1.01 -4.13 -0.20
C CYS A 89 0.27 -4.12 -1.55
N GLY A 90 -0.90 -4.73 -1.66
CA GLY A 90 -1.75 -4.65 -2.85
C GLY A 90 -2.08 -3.21 -3.27
N GLY A 91 -2.27 -2.30 -2.30
CA GLY A 91 -2.46 -0.87 -2.58
C GLY A 91 -1.23 -0.20 -3.23
N HIS A 92 -0.01 -0.61 -2.86
CA HIS A 92 1.22 -0.19 -3.52
C HIS A 92 1.25 -0.67 -4.98
N GLN A 93 0.94 -1.93 -5.20
CA GLN A 93 0.85 -2.52 -6.53
C GLN A 93 -0.27 -1.87 -7.36
N GLN A 94 -1.41 -1.57 -6.75
CA GLN A 94 -2.53 -0.87 -7.38
C GLN A 94 -2.15 0.54 -7.85
N ILE A 95 -1.31 1.26 -7.09
CA ILE A 95 -0.73 2.53 -7.53
C ILE A 95 0.09 2.29 -8.80
N ALA A 96 1.02 1.34 -8.80
CA ALA A 96 1.85 1.04 -9.97
C ALA A 96 1.00 0.70 -11.21
N LEU A 97 0.04 -0.22 -11.07
CA LEU A 97 -0.89 -0.59 -12.13
C LEU A 97 -1.70 0.60 -12.67
N SER A 98 -2.12 1.52 -11.80
CA SER A 98 -2.90 2.69 -12.21
C SER A 98 -2.12 3.66 -13.10
N PHE A 99 -0.79 3.64 -13.05
CA PHE A 99 0.13 4.39 -13.92
C PHE A 99 0.75 3.53 -15.03
N GLY A 100 0.27 2.29 -15.22
CA GLY A 100 0.69 1.42 -16.31
C GLY A 100 1.99 0.65 -16.07
N ALA A 101 2.53 0.70 -14.84
CA ALA A 101 3.72 -0.07 -14.50
C ALA A 101 3.39 -1.55 -14.23
N PRO A 102 4.26 -2.48 -14.62
CA PRO A 102 4.01 -3.91 -14.48
C PRO A 102 4.14 -4.36 -13.01
N VAL A 103 3.22 -5.23 -12.62
CA VAL A 103 3.22 -5.96 -11.34
C VAL A 103 3.21 -7.45 -11.67
N GLY A 104 3.90 -8.24 -10.90
CA GLY A 104 3.93 -9.69 -11.06
C GLY A 104 4.75 -10.38 -9.99
N LEU A 105 4.79 -11.70 -10.05
CA LEU A 105 5.49 -12.54 -9.10
C LEU A 105 6.96 -12.14 -8.92
N MET A 106 7.47 -12.23 -7.68
CA MET A 106 8.89 -12.01 -7.35
C MET A 106 9.79 -12.94 -8.18
N GLU A 107 9.35 -14.18 -8.42
CA GLU A 107 10.00 -15.16 -9.27
C GLU A 107 8.97 -15.80 -10.20
N ARG A 108 9.33 -15.96 -11.47
CA ARG A 108 8.44 -16.57 -12.45
C ARG A 108 8.26 -18.06 -12.12
N LEU A 109 7.02 -18.51 -12.06
CA LEU A 109 6.69 -19.91 -11.91
C LEU A 109 6.88 -20.65 -13.24
N GLU A 110 7.33 -21.91 -13.17
CA GLU A 110 7.31 -22.81 -14.32
C GLU A 110 5.86 -23.20 -14.67
N PRO A 111 5.58 -23.55 -15.93
CA PRO A 111 4.24 -23.96 -16.34
C PRO A 111 3.71 -25.15 -15.51
N GLY A 112 2.60 -24.95 -14.81
CA GLY A 112 1.98 -25.99 -13.96
C GLY A 112 2.36 -25.90 -12.47
N GLU A 113 3.27 -25.02 -12.08
CA GLU A 113 3.54 -24.73 -10.66
C GLU A 113 2.47 -23.81 -10.07
N GLY A 114 2.02 -24.14 -8.86
CA GLY A 114 1.13 -23.29 -8.08
C GLY A 114 1.89 -22.33 -7.15
N TYR A 115 1.18 -21.38 -6.59
CA TYR A 115 1.73 -20.39 -5.64
C TYR A 115 2.37 -20.99 -4.38
N GLU A 116 2.15 -22.27 -4.07
CA GLU A 116 2.68 -22.91 -2.86
C GLU A 116 4.22 -22.94 -2.80
N GLY A 117 4.88 -23.07 -3.96
CA GLY A 117 6.34 -23.03 -4.10
C GLY A 117 6.93 -21.67 -4.44
N ALA A 118 6.08 -20.66 -4.69
CA ALA A 118 6.53 -19.35 -5.15
C ALA A 118 7.39 -18.64 -4.11
N LYS A 119 8.43 -17.96 -4.59
CA LYS A 119 9.23 -17.04 -3.78
C LYS A 119 8.33 -15.97 -3.18
N ARG A 120 8.48 -15.76 -1.88
CA ARG A 120 7.69 -14.77 -1.12
C ARG A 120 8.52 -14.18 0.00
N GLU A 121 8.15 -12.98 0.38
CA GLU A 121 8.53 -12.45 1.69
C GLU A 121 7.36 -12.64 2.65
N ARG A 122 7.62 -13.28 3.81
CA ARG A 122 6.64 -13.44 4.88
C ARG A 122 7.33 -13.41 6.24
N GLY A 123 7.04 -12.38 7.01
CA GLY A 123 7.67 -12.14 8.31
C GLY A 123 8.32 -10.75 8.38
N TYR A 124 9.11 -10.52 9.40
CA TYR A 124 9.87 -9.28 9.57
C TYR A 124 11.18 -9.33 8.75
N PHE A 125 11.35 -8.37 7.87
CA PHE A 125 12.56 -8.22 7.06
C PHE A 125 13.12 -6.80 7.15
N PRO A 126 14.43 -6.65 7.05
CA PRO A 126 15.06 -5.34 6.96
C PRO A 126 14.83 -4.71 5.58
N VAL A 127 14.58 -3.40 5.58
CA VAL A 127 14.41 -2.59 4.39
C VAL A 127 15.31 -1.35 4.51
N LYS A 128 16.07 -1.02 3.46
CA LYS A 128 16.82 0.23 3.35
C LYS A 128 15.88 1.33 2.87
N THR A 129 15.91 2.49 3.52
CA THR A 129 15.09 3.65 3.17
C THR A 129 15.98 4.85 2.83
N ASP A 130 15.41 5.82 2.09
CA ASP A 130 16.05 7.11 1.83
C ASP A 130 15.87 8.12 2.97
N ALA A 131 15.22 7.72 4.07
CA ALA A 131 14.91 8.55 5.23
C ALA A 131 14.10 9.83 4.91
N SER A 132 13.37 9.85 3.81
CA SER A 132 12.55 10.99 3.38
C SER A 132 11.05 10.69 3.40
N GLY A 133 10.21 11.69 3.21
CA GLY A 133 8.76 11.52 3.13
C GLY A 133 8.18 10.78 4.34
N ILE A 134 7.53 9.64 4.10
CA ILE A 134 6.98 8.78 5.17
C ILE A 134 8.06 8.09 6.02
N PHE A 135 9.33 8.11 5.60
CA PHE A 135 10.48 7.58 6.35
C PHE A 135 11.25 8.64 7.13
N LYS A 136 10.78 9.88 7.16
CA LYS A 136 11.42 10.97 7.91
C LYS A 136 11.58 10.61 9.39
N ASN A 137 12.77 10.88 9.94
CA ASN A 137 13.14 10.57 11.33
C ASN A 137 13.17 9.06 11.67
N LEU A 138 13.18 8.21 10.68
CA LEU A 138 13.49 6.79 10.83
C LEU A 138 14.96 6.54 10.46
N PRO A 139 15.60 5.48 10.98
CA PRO A 139 16.93 5.07 10.53
C PRO A 139 16.90 4.68 9.05
N SER A 140 18.05 4.74 8.38
CA SER A 140 18.19 4.32 6.99
C SER A 140 17.94 2.82 6.74
N LYS A 141 17.83 2.04 7.81
CA LYS A 141 17.44 0.62 7.79
C LYS A 141 16.38 0.40 8.87
N ILE A 142 15.20 -0.02 8.43
CA ILE A 142 14.04 -0.33 9.28
C ILE A 142 13.70 -1.81 9.19
N THR A 143 12.96 -2.35 10.17
CA THR A 143 12.45 -3.73 10.14
C THR A 143 10.93 -3.70 10.15
N VAL A 144 10.32 -4.28 9.12
CA VAL A 144 8.86 -4.23 8.90
C VAL A 144 8.31 -5.60 8.46
N TRP A 145 7.01 -5.81 8.64
CA TRP A 145 6.35 -7.07 8.28
C TRP A 145 6.00 -7.13 6.80
N HIS A 146 6.32 -8.26 6.17
CA HIS A 146 6.01 -8.57 4.78
C HIS A 146 5.07 -9.77 4.67
N SER A 147 4.22 -9.77 3.65
CA SER A 147 3.39 -10.91 3.26
C SER A 147 2.98 -10.74 1.80
N HIS A 148 3.89 -11.04 0.85
CA HIS A 148 3.61 -10.89 -0.58
C HIS A 148 4.38 -11.89 -1.45
N PHE A 149 3.79 -12.20 -2.60
CA PHE A 149 4.37 -12.97 -3.70
C PHE A 149 4.65 -12.07 -4.92
N ASP A 150 3.78 -11.08 -5.12
CA ASP A 150 3.90 -10.11 -6.20
C ASP A 150 4.69 -8.88 -5.77
N GLU A 151 5.32 -8.24 -6.73
CA GLU A 151 6.05 -6.98 -6.57
C GLU A 151 5.84 -6.06 -7.77
N VAL A 152 6.07 -4.78 -7.59
CA VAL A 152 6.20 -3.81 -8.69
C VAL A 152 7.52 -4.07 -9.39
N LYS A 153 7.46 -4.37 -10.70
CA LYS A 153 8.63 -4.75 -11.50
C LYS A 153 9.43 -3.55 -11.99
N GLU A 154 8.73 -2.44 -12.25
CA GLU A 154 9.31 -1.20 -12.76
C GLU A 154 8.63 -0.01 -12.10
N LEU A 155 9.38 1.06 -11.84
CA LEU A 155 8.80 2.29 -11.32
C LEU A 155 7.92 2.95 -12.39
N PRO A 156 6.72 3.42 -12.03
CA PRO A 156 5.96 4.27 -12.93
C PRO A 156 6.70 5.58 -13.25
N GLU A 157 6.43 6.17 -14.39
CA GLU A 157 6.95 7.48 -14.74
C GLU A 157 6.56 8.54 -13.69
N GLY A 158 7.52 9.39 -13.29
CA GLY A 158 7.35 10.41 -12.24
C GLY A 158 7.35 9.86 -10.81
N PHE A 159 7.79 8.59 -10.63
CA PHE A 159 8.01 8.01 -9.32
C PHE A 159 9.49 7.73 -9.07
N ARG A 160 9.87 7.77 -7.80
CA ARG A 160 11.17 7.33 -7.33
C ARG A 160 11.03 6.22 -6.30
N SER A 161 12.00 5.32 -6.25
CA SER A 161 12.10 4.33 -5.16
C SER A 161 12.56 5.04 -3.88
N THR A 162 11.88 4.78 -2.78
CA THR A 162 12.21 5.33 -1.46
C THR A 162 12.63 4.27 -0.47
N ALA A 163 12.42 2.99 -0.80
CA ALA A 163 12.92 1.87 -0.01
C ALA A 163 13.13 0.62 -0.87
N SER A 164 14.10 -0.21 -0.48
CA SER A 164 14.47 -1.46 -1.16
C SER A 164 15.09 -2.47 -0.19
N ASN A 165 15.11 -3.74 -0.58
CA ASN A 165 15.93 -4.78 0.04
C ASN A 165 16.56 -5.69 -1.03
N GLU A 166 17.23 -6.77 -0.61
CA GLU A 166 17.95 -7.67 -1.53
C GLU A 166 17.00 -8.52 -2.41
N THR A 167 15.76 -8.72 -1.95
CA THR A 167 14.79 -9.60 -2.61
C THR A 167 13.76 -8.86 -3.43
N CYS A 168 13.47 -7.58 -3.10
CA CYS A 168 12.51 -6.74 -3.80
C CYS A 168 13.09 -5.32 -3.95
N ALA A 169 13.32 -4.90 -5.20
CA ALA A 169 13.98 -3.65 -5.52
C ALA A 169 13.11 -2.41 -5.22
N ILE A 170 11.78 -2.55 -5.21
CA ILE A 170 10.84 -1.46 -5.01
C ILE A 170 9.94 -1.79 -3.79
N GLN A 171 10.54 -1.73 -2.61
CA GLN A 171 9.82 -1.91 -1.34
C GLN A 171 8.96 -0.71 -0.97
N ALA A 172 9.31 0.48 -1.47
CA ALA A 172 8.46 1.65 -1.42
C ALA A 172 8.76 2.58 -2.57
N MET A 173 7.73 3.32 -2.98
CA MET A 173 7.81 4.36 -4.00
C MET A 173 7.01 5.58 -3.60
N GLN A 174 7.41 6.73 -4.15
CA GLN A 174 6.73 8.00 -3.98
C GLN A 174 6.64 8.72 -5.32
N GLN A 175 5.49 9.30 -5.63
CA GLN A 175 5.38 10.24 -6.74
C GLN A 175 6.09 11.55 -6.38
N GLU A 176 6.84 12.12 -7.35
CA GLU A 176 7.69 13.28 -7.09
C GLU A 176 6.91 14.55 -6.79
N ASP A 177 5.78 14.77 -7.47
CA ASP A 177 5.00 16.01 -7.44
C ASP A 177 3.81 15.99 -6.45
N ARG A 178 3.47 14.86 -5.87
CA ARG A 178 2.31 14.71 -4.97
C ARG A 178 2.61 13.83 -3.77
N PRO A 179 1.87 13.97 -2.67
CA PRO A 179 1.96 13.08 -1.52
C PRO A 179 1.26 11.73 -1.80
N LEU A 180 1.78 10.98 -2.78
CA LEU A 180 1.32 9.67 -3.18
C LEU A 180 2.43 8.65 -2.92
N PHE A 181 2.20 7.76 -1.98
CA PHE A 181 3.18 6.80 -1.46
C PHE A 181 2.65 5.38 -1.60
N GLY A 182 3.54 4.45 -1.92
CA GLY A 182 3.27 3.03 -1.85
C GLY A 182 4.34 2.30 -1.06
N VAL A 183 3.95 1.37 -0.21
CA VAL A 183 4.84 0.46 0.52
C VAL A 183 4.42 -0.99 0.27
N GLN A 184 5.38 -1.85 -0.08
CA GLN A 184 5.10 -3.26 -0.36
C GLN A 184 4.87 -4.07 0.92
N PHE A 185 5.45 -3.63 2.03
CA PHE A 185 5.30 -4.22 3.35
C PHE A 185 4.01 -3.76 4.05
N HIS A 186 3.70 -4.36 5.19
CA HIS A 186 2.54 -4.08 6.04
C HIS A 186 2.95 -3.26 7.27
N PRO A 187 2.95 -1.92 7.20
CA PRO A 187 3.34 -1.07 8.31
C PRO A 187 2.35 -1.16 9.50
N GLU A 188 1.14 -1.67 9.26
CA GLU A 188 0.13 -1.88 10.29
C GLU A 188 0.41 -3.10 11.19
N LEU A 189 1.31 -4.00 10.76
CA LEU A 189 1.65 -5.22 11.52
C LEU A 189 2.95 -5.02 12.31
N PHE A 190 3.04 -3.95 13.07
CA PHE A 190 4.13 -3.68 14.00
C PHE A 190 3.86 -4.26 15.38
N ASP A 191 4.93 -4.52 16.13
CA ASP A 191 4.91 -4.92 17.55
C ASP A 191 5.94 -4.12 18.37
N GLU A 192 6.16 -4.50 19.63
CA GLU A 192 7.11 -3.83 20.52
C GLU A 192 8.58 -4.05 20.10
N GLU A 193 8.90 -5.18 19.49
CA GLU A 193 10.24 -5.52 19.01
C GLU A 193 10.53 -4.87 17.64
N HIS A 194 9.48 -4.63 16.84
CA HIS A 194 9.57 -4.09 15.48
C HIS A 194 8.62 -2.89 15.30
N PRO A 195 8.93 -1.74 15.94
CA PRO A 195 7.99 -0.60 15.99
C PRO A 195 8.03 0.31 14.74
N ASP A 196 8.91 0.06 13.78
CA ASP A 196 9.19 0.99 12.68
C ASP A 196 7.96 1.25 11.79
N GLY A 197 7.13 0.22 11.57
CA GLY A 197 5.88 0.35 10.81
C GLY A 197 4.93 1.39 11.39
N ARG A 198 4.84 1.47 12.71
CA ARG A 198 4.07 2.49 13.42
C ARG A 198 4.48 3.90 13.00
N ARG A 199 5.79 4.18 12.98
CA ARG A 199 6.31 5.50 12.63
C ARG A 199 6.01 5.87 11.17
N VAL A 200 6.03 4.88 10.26
CA VAL A 200 5.65 5.10 8.85
C VAL A 200 4.21 5.60 8.76
N ILE A 201 3.26 4.96 9.47
CA ILE A 201 1.86 5.41 9.50
C ILE A 201 1.73 6.79 10.16
N GLU A 202 2.38 7.01 11.31
CA GLU A 202 2.36 8.31 12.00
C GLU A 202 2.88 9.43 11.09
N ASN A 203 3.99 9.23 10.38
CA ASN A 203 4.53 10.21 9.44
C ASN A 203 3.55 10.53 8.30
N PHE A 204 2.88 9.51 7.75
CA PHE A 204 1.86 9.70 6.73
C PHE A 204 0.67 10.53 7.25
N LEU A 205 0.19 10.26 8.46
CA LEU A 205 -0.94 11.00 9.06
C LEU A 205 -0.63 12.46 9.41
N HIS A 206 0.63 12.87 9.36
CA HIS A 206 1.09 14.24 9.61
C HIS A 206 1.37 15.06 8.32
N MET A 207 0.99 14.55 7.16
CA MET A 207 1.16 15.24 5.86
C MET A 207 0.04 16.21 5.49
#